data_96873dc5bed45f4a12ea96afdf23716c
#
_entry.id   96873dc5bed45f4a12ea96afdf23716c
#
_cell.length_a   1.000
_cell.length_b   1.000
_cell.length_c   1.000
_cell.angle_alpha   90.00
_cell.angle_beta   90.00
_cell.angle_gamma   90.00
#
_symmetry.space_group_name_H-M   'P 1'
#
loop_
_entity.id
_entity.type
_entity.pdbx_description
1 polymer ?
#
loop_
_entity_poly.entity_id
_entity_poly.type
_entity_poly.pdbx_seq_one_letter_code
_entity_poly.pdbx_strand_id
1 'polypeptide(L)'
;MIESIEGKRGLPRHRPPYVAQAGIFDRPTLVNNVETLIWVPKILEKGADWFASHGVRGSKGLRSYSVSGRVKNPGVKLAPAGTTARELLINYCDGMSDGHAFKAYLPGGASGGILPESLADLPLDFGTVEEHGCFVGSHAVIFLSDQ
;
A
#
# COMPACT_ATOMS: atom_id res chain seq x y z
N MET A 1 12.58 -8.01 11.91
CA MET A 1 11.61 -9.14 12.00
C MET A 1 12.31 -10.44 12.42
N ILE A 2 13.23 -11.01 11.65
CA ILE A 2 13.92 -12.28 11.98
C ILE A 2 14.60 -12.21 13.36
N GLU A 3 15.40 -11.18 13.63
CA GLU A 3 16.04 -10.97 14.93
C GLU A 3 15.02 -10.94 16.09
N SER A 4 13.86 -10.30 15.89
CA SER A 4 12.80 -10.27 16.91
C SER A 4 12.16 -11.64 17.14
N ILE A 5 11.98 -12.44 16.09
CA ILE A 5 11.47 -13.82 16.23
C ILE A 5 12.45 -14.70 17.02
N GLU A 6 13.76 -14.48 16.82
CA GLU A 6 14.82 -15.19 17.53
C GLU A 6 15.04 -14.68 18.97
N GLY A 7 14.24 -13.71 19.45
CA GLY A 7 14.37 -13.12 20.77
C GLY A 7 15.54 -12.13 20.92
N LYS A 8 16.11 -11.71 19.81
CA LYS A 8 17.20 -10.72 19.77
C LYS A 8 16.66 -9.31 19.56
N ARG A 9 17.50 -8.29 19.73
CA ARG A 9 17.14 -6.91 19.38
C ARG A 9 16.85 -6.82 17.89
N GLY A 10 15.73 -6.22 17.51
CA GLY A 10 15.22 -6.14 16.13
C GLY A 10 16.00 -5.21 15.20
N LEU A 11 17.29 -5.46 15.03
CA LEU A 11 18.16 -4.71 14.12
C LEU A 11 18.13 -5.30 12.71
N PRO A 12 18.40 -4.48 11.67
CA PRO A 12 18.60 -4.96 10.32
C PRO A 12 19.81 -5.90 10.24
N ARG A 13 19.72 -6.92 9.40
CA ARG A 13 20.87 -7.77 9.05
C ARG A 13 21.54 -7.24 7.78
N HIS A 14 22.87 -7.32 7.74
CA HIS A 14 23.62 -7.08 6.52
C HIS A 14 23.37 -8.18 5.49
N ARG A 15 23.43 -7.82 4.22
CA ARG A 15 23.33 -8.74 3.08
C ARG A 15 24.60 -8.66 2.25
N PRO A 16 25.19 -9.77 1.78
CA PRO A 16 24.89 -11.17 2.05
C PRO A 16 25.21 -11.61 3.50
N PRO A 17 24.66 -12.75 4.03
CA PRO A 17 23.76 -13.67 3.31
C PRO A 17 22.34 -13.16 3.17
N TYR A 18 21.65 -13.60 2.12
CA TYR A 18 20.23 -13.33 1.96
C TYR A 18 19.39 -14.32 2.79
N VAL A 19 18.18 -13.91 3.18
CA VAL A 19 17.28 -14.74 4.02
C VAL A 19 16.95 -16.10 3.39
N ALA A 20 16.97 -16.20 2.06
CA ALA A 20 16.82 -17.47 1.35
C ALA A 20 18.00 -18.43 1.58
N GLN A 21 19.15 -17.93 2.01
CA GLN A 21 20.35 -18.69 2.32
C GLN A 21 20.47 -18.92 3.83
N ALA A 22 20.33 -17.85 4.63
CA ALA A 22 20.43 -17.88 6.07
C ALA A 22 19.43 -16.89 6.70
N GLY A 23 18.26 -17.39 7.07
CA GLY A 23 17.17 -16.64 7.69
C GLY A 23 16.99 -16.97 9.17
N ILE A 24 15.81 -17.42 9.59
CA ILE A 24 15.48 -17.78 10.98
C ILE A 24 16.36 -18.96 11.41
N PHE A 25 17.05 -18.78 12.54
CA PHE A 25 18.02 -19.75 13.11
C PHE A 25 19.03 -20.25 12.07
N ASP A 26 19.52 -19.31 11.23
CA ASP A 26 20.48 -19.55 10.15
C ASP A 26 20.02 -20.58 9.10
N ARG A 27 18.70 -20.82 9.00
CA ARG A 27 18.11 -21.72 8.00
C ARG A 27 17.55 -20.95 6.83
N PRO A 28 17.54 -21.54 5.61
CA PRO A 28 16.83 -20.95 4.48
C PRO A 28 15.38 -20.57 4.85
N THR A 29 15.01 -19.32 4.61
CA THR A 29 13.72 -18.80 5.06
C THR A 29 13.02 -18.07 3.93
N LEU A 30 11.76 -18.43 3.67
CA LEU A 30 10.86 -17.71 2.77
C LEU A 30 10.12 -16.62 3.56
N VAL A 31 10.12 -15.40 3.03
CA VAL A 31 9.40 -14.26 3.63
C VAL A 31 8.38 -13.75 2.63
N ASN A 32 7.11 -13.72 3.04
CA ASN A 32 6.01 -13.19 2.24
C ASN A 32 5.21 -12.15 3.05
N ASN A 33 4.63 -11.19 2.32
CA ASN A 33 3.69 -10.26 2.89
C ASN A 33 2.38 -11.00 3.27
N VAL A 34 1.82 -10.69 4.43
CA VAL A 34 0.59 -11.30 4.94
C VAL A 34 -0.61 -11.02 4.02
N GLU A 35 -0.68 -9.83 3.42
CA GLU A 35 -1.74 -9.51 2.45
C GLU A 35 -1.65 -10.40 1.21
N THR A 36 -0.45 -10.71 0.73
CA THR A 36 -0.26 -11.67 -0.35
C THR A 36 -0.79 -13.06 0.05
N LEU A 37 -0.45 -13.52 1.24
CA LEU A 37 -0.83 -14.86 1.71
C LEU A 37 -2.33 -15.01 1.96
N ILE A 38 -3.02 -13.97 2.42
CA ILE A 38 -4.46 -14.04 2.72
C ILE A 38 -5.32 -14.28 1.47
N TRP A 39 -4.82 -13.90 0.29
CA TRP A 39 -5.53 -14.11 -0.96
C TRP A 39 -5.35 -15.52 -1.54
N VAL A 40 -4.28 -16.24 -1.15
CA VAL A 40 -3.95 -17.56 -1.72
C VAL A 40 -5.11 -18.56 -1.59
N PRO A 41 -5.76 -18.76 -0.43
CA PRO A 41 -6.87 -19.72 -0.33
C PRO A 41 -8.03 -19.38 -1.27
N LYS A 42 -8.39 -18.09 -1.35
CA LYS A 42 -9.50 -17.64 -2.23
C LYS A 42 -9.15 -17.76 -3.71
N ILE A 43 -7.90 -17.52 -4.08
CA ILE A 43 -7.43 -17.69 -5.46
C ILE A 43 -7.43 -19.18 -5.85
N LEU A 44 -7.04 -20.07 -4.94
CA LEU A 44 -7.10 -21.52 -5.19
C LEU A 44 -8.55 -22.01 -5.33
N GLU A 45 -9.48 -21.46 -4.55
CA GLU A 45 -10.90 -21.80 -4.61
C GLU A 45 -11.59 -21.24 -5.87
N LYS A 46 -11.35 -19.97 -6.22
CA LYS A 46 -12.12 -19.23 -7.22
C LYS A 46 -11.40 -19.00 -8.54
N GLY A 47 -10.11 -19.29 -8.58
CA GLY A 47 -9.25 -19.12 -9.76
C GLY A 47 -8.57 -17.75 -9.82
N ALA A 48 -7.51 -17.69 -10.61
CA ALA A 48 -6.70 -16.48 -10.79
C ALA A 48 -7.48 -15.35 -11.47
N ASP A 49 -8.32 -15.68 -12.44
CA ASP A 49 -9.12 -14.70 -13.19
C ASP A 49 -10.15 -14.00 -12.30
N TRP A 50 -10.71 -14.72 -11.33
CA TRP A 50 -11.57 -14.11 -10.32
C TRP A 50 -10.85 -13.00 -9.57
N PHE A 51 -9.62 -13.24 -9.08
CA PHE A 51 -8.86 -12.21 -8.38
C PHE A 51 -8.47 -11.07 -9.32
N ALA A 52 -7.97 -11.41 -10.51
CA ALA A 52 -7.54 -10.42 -11.51
C ALA A 52 -8.67 -9.47 -11.95
N SER A 53 -9.92 -9.96 -11.98
CA SER A 53 -11.09 -9.16 -12.40
C SER A 53 -11.47 -8.03 -11.45
N HIS A 54 -10.94 -8.00 -10.23
CA HIS A 54 -11.23 -6.96 -9.24
C HIS A 54 -10.46 -5.66 -9.47
N GLY A 55 -9.39 -5.68 -10.25
CA GLY A 55 -8.61 -4.49 -10.58
C GLY A 55 -9.31 -3.58 -11.60
N VAL A 56 -8.85 -2.34 -11.67
CA VAL A 56 -9.34 -1.32 -12.62
C VAL A 56 -8.16 -0.71 -13.40
N ARG A 57 -8.40 -0.10 -14.54
CA ARG A 57 -7.39 0.61 -15.36
C ARG A 57 -6.21 -0.28 -15.77
N GLY A 58 -6.45 -1.58 -16.01
CA GLY A 58 -5.41 -2.54 -16.37
C GLY A 58 -4.68 -3.17 -15.18
N SER A 59 -4.86 -2.65 -13.97
CA SER A 59 -4.37 -3.26 -12.73
C SER A 59 -5.18 -4.50 -12.36
N LYS A 60 -4.62 -5.38 -11.52
CA LYS A 60 -5.26 -6.65 -11.17
C LYS A 60 -5.35 -6.82 -9.66
N GLY A 61 -6.49 -7.34 -9.22
CA GLY A 61 -6.73 -7.71 -7.83
C GLY A 61 -7.15 -6.55 -6.93
N LEU A 62 -7.10 -6.81 -5.64
CA LEU A 62 -7.45 -5.90 -4.57
C LEU A 62 -6.20 -5.51 -3.77
N ARG A 63 -6.23 -4.32 -3.19
CA ARG A 63 -5.17 -3.81 -2.31
C ARG A 63 -5.74 -3.16 -1.07
N SER A 64 -5.04 -3.30 0.03
CA SER A 64 -5.33 -2.59 1.27
C SER A 64 -4.58 -1.26 1.28
N TYR A 65 -5.32 -0.17 1.41
CA TYR A 65 -4.78 1.17 1.55
C TYR A 65 -4.92 1.61 3.02
N SER A 66 -3.83 1.96 3.65
CA SER A 66 -3.83 2.54 5.00
C SER A 66 -3.97 4.05 4.88
N VAL A 67 -5.20 4.54 5.10
CA VAL A 67 -5.54 5.95 4.89
C VAL A 67 -5.53 6.73 6.18
N SER A 68 -4.87 7.88 6.16
CA SER A 68 -4.80 8.83 7.26
C SER A 68 -4.78 10.28 6.77
N GLY A 69 -4.57 11.22 7.68
CA GLY A 69 -4.59 12.65 7.39
C GLY A 69 -5.96 13.28 7.67
N ARG A 70 -6.32 14.31 6.92
CA ARG A 70 -7.52 15.12 7.17
C ARG A 70 -8.77 14.58 6.44
N VAL A 71 -9.03 13.28 6.57
CA VAL A 71 -10.21 12.61 6.00
C VAL A 71 -11.26 12.32 7.08
N LYS A 72 -12.54 12.24 6.69
CA LYS A 72 -13.64 11.94 7.62
C LYS A 72 -13.55 10.53 8.19
N ASN A 73 -13.21 9.57 7.35
CA ASN A 73 -13.19 8.15 7.71
C ASN A 73 -11.81 7.55 7.43
N PRO A 74 -10.80 7.75 8.31
CA PRO A 74 -9.48 7.13 8.17
C PRO A 74 -9.52 5.62 8.45
N GLY A 75 -8.40 4.94 8.22
CA GLY A 75 -8.23 3.52 8.49
C GLY A 75 -7.87 2.71 7.26
N VAL A 76 -7.88 1.38 7.38
CA VAL A 76 -7.56 0.49 6.27
C VAL A 76 -8.76 0.32 5.37
N LYS A 77 -8.56 0.56 4.07
CA LYS A 77 -9.58 0.47 3.03
C LYS A 77 -9.16 -0.58 2.01
N LEU A 78 -10.01 -1.57 1.78
CA LEU A 78 -9.82 -2.55 0.72
C LEU A 78 -10.46 -2.00 -0.56
N ALA A 79 -9.67 -1.78 -1.60
CA ALA A 79 -10.13 -1.23 -2.87
C ALA A 79 -9.48 -1.95 -4.05
N PRO A 80 -10.03 -1.84 -5.27
CA PRO A 80 -9.42 -2.34 -6.49
C PRO A 80 -8.01 -1.79 -6.69
N ALA A 81 -7.07 -2.62 -7.13
CA ALA A 81 -5.80 -2.13 -7.65
C ALA A 81 -6.05 -1.18 -8.83
N GLY A 82 -5.31 -0.08 -8.91
CA GLY A 82 -5.54 0.98 -9.89
C GLY A 82 -6.57 2.05 -9.46
N THR A 83 -7.09 1.98 -8.22
CA THR A 83 -7.89 3.06 -7.62
C THR A 83 -7.04 4.34 -7.51
N THR A 84 -7.65 5.49 -7.83
CA THR A 84 -6.98 6.80 -7.74
C THR A 84 -7.07 7.37 -6.31
N ALA A 85 -6.22 8.34 -5.98
CA ALA A 85 -6.29 9.01 -4.68
C ALA A 85 -7.65 9.71 -4.49
N ARG A 86 -8.18 10.33 -5.54
CA ARG A 86 -9.50 10.98 -5.50
C ARG A 86 -10.63 9.99 -5.24
N GLU A 87 -10.63 8.86 -5.93
CA GLU A 87 -11.63 7.79 -5.69
C GLU A 87 -11.52 7.21 -4.28
N LEU A 88 -10.29 7.01 -3.81
CA LEU A 88 -10.06 6.52 -2.45
C LEU A 88 -10.61 7.48 -1.40
N LEU A 89 -10.37 8.79 -1.59
CA LEU A 89 -10.88 9.84 -0.72
C LEU A 89 -12.40 9.89 -0.69
N ILE A 90 -13.04 9.88 -1.86
CA ILE A 90 -14.49 10.08 -1.98
C ILE A 90 -15.26 8.81 -1.63
N ASN A 91 -14.88 7.67 -2.21
CA ASN A 91 -15.70 6.44 -2.16
C ASN A 91 -15.44 5.60 -0.90
N TYR A 92 -14.29 5.79 -0.24
CA TYR A 92 -13.88 4.96 0.90
C TYR A 92 -13.64 5.74 2.19
N CYS A 93 -13.46 7.06 2.09
CA CYS A 93 -13.11 7.89 3.25
C CYS A 93 -14.11 9.03 3.51
N ASP A 94 -15.23 9.07 2.80
CA ASP A 94 -16.30 10.07 2.95
C ASP A 94 -15.84 11.52 2.75
N GLY A 95 -14.73 11.71 2.01
CA GLY A 95 -14.13 13.00 1.72
C GLY A 95 -13.22 13.53 2.83
N MET A 96 -12.89 14.83 2.72
CA MET A 96 -12.10 15.53 3.71
C MET A 96 -12.91 15.84 4.98
N SER A 97 -12.22 15.95 6.12
CA SER A 97 -12.81 16.40 7.37
C SER A 97 -13.44 17.80 7.23
N ASP A 98 -14.45 18.09 8.04
CA ASP A 98 -15.19 19.35 7.95
C ASP A 98 -14.28 20.56 8.14
N GLY A 99 -14.44 21.55 7.27
CA GLY A 99 -13.61 22.76 7.25
C GLY A 99 -12.26 22.61 6.55
N HIS A 100 -11.94 21.43 5.98
CA HIS A 100 -10.69 21.18 5.28
C HIS A 100 -10.93 20.96 3.77
N ALA A 101 -10.13 21.59 2.93
CA ALA A 101 -10.09 21.33 1.50
C ALA A 101 -8.89 20.41 1.16
N PHE A 102 -9.09 19.53 0.19
CA PHE A 102 -8.01 18.66 -0.29
C PHE A 102 -6.93 19.48 -0.99
N LYS A 103 -5.67 19.36 -0.59
CA LYS A 103 -4.56 20.14 -1.15
C LYS A 103 -3.49 19.25 -1.77
N ALA A 104 -3.09 18.19 -1.08
CA ALA A 104 -2.02 17.31 -1.51
C ALA A 104 -2.17 15.94 -0.83
N TYR A 105 -1.39 14.97 -1.28
CA TYR A 105 -1.36 13.64 -0.66
C TYR A 105 0.02 12.99 -0.77
N LEU A 106 0.31 12.07 0.13
CA LEU A 106 1.47 11.21 0.08
C LEU A 106 1.00 9.81 -0.39
N PRO A 107 1.40 9.35 -1.58
CA PRO A 107 0.86 8.11 -2.16
C PRO A 107 1.40 6.83 -1.49
N GLY A 108 2.56 6.90 -0.85
CA GLY A 108 3.27 5.75 -0.27
C GLY A 108 3.77 5.97 1.16
N GLY A 109 3.13 6.88 1.91
CA GLY A 109 3.57 7.30 3.23
C GLY A 109 4.65 8.38 3.19
N ALA A 110 5.24 8.69 4.35
CA ALA A 110 6.15 9.83 4.51
C ALA A 110 7.40 9.78 3.60
N SER A 111 7.83 8.60 3.18
CA SER A 111 8.97 8.41 2.28
C SER A 111 8.58 8.36 0.80
N GLY A 112 7.29 8.31 0.48
CA GLY A 112 6.77 8.13 -0.88
C GLY A 112 6.67 9.40 -1.73
N GLY A 113 7.11 10.54 -1.20
CA GLY A 113 6.96 11.85 -1.86
C GLY A 113 5.58 12.47 -1.63
N ILE A 114 5.37 13.66 -2.17
CA ILE A 114 4.12 14.43 -2.05
C ILE A 114 3.62 14.80 -3.43
N LEU A 115 2.35 14.55 -3.70
CA LEU A 115 1.66 14.94 -4.93
C LEU A 115 0.56 15.98 -4.65
N PRO A 116 0.39 16.98 -5.51
CA PRO A 116 -0.70 17.96 -5.37
C PRO A 116 -2.06 17.34 -5.71
N GLU A 117 -3.14 17.97 -5.27
CA GLU A 117 -4.52 17.57 -5.57
C GLU A 117 -4.79 17.44 -7.07
N SER A 118 -4.17 18.28 -7.91
CA SER A 118 -4.30 18.24 -9.37
C SER A 118 -3.85 16.90 -10.01
N LEU A 119 -3.06 16.11 -9.31
CA LEU A 119 -2.61 14.78 -9.72
C LEU A 119 -3.35 13.64 -8.98
N ALA A 120 -4.44 13.94 -8.30
CA ALA A 120 -5.20 12.94 -7.52
C ALA A 120 -5.93 11.89 -8.37
N ASP A 121 -6.02 12.10 -9.67
CA ASP A 121 -6.63 11.16 -10.62
C ASP A 121 -5.63 10.16 -11.21
N LEU A 122 -4.35 10.23 -10.81
CA LEU A 122 -3.38 9.19 -11.10
C LEU A 122 -3.73 7.91 -10.33
N PRO A 123 -3.66 6.73 -10.97
CA PRO A 123 -3.82 5.45 -10.28
C PRO A 123 -2.74 5.27 -9.20
N LEU A 124 -3.15 4.81 -8.02
CA LEU A 124 -2.23 4.41 -6.95
C LEU A 124 -1.66 3.02 -7.28
N ASP A 125 -0.84 2.95 -8.31
CA ASP A 125 -0.21 1.72 -8.76
C ASP A 125 1.25 1.93 -9.16
N PHE A 126 1.99 0.84 -9.33
CA PHE A 126 3.38 0.87 -9.78
C PHE A 126 3.47 1.39 -11.22
N GLY A 127 4.48 2.21 -11.49
CA GLY A 127 4.73 2.78 -12.81
C GLY A 127 3.88 4.02 -13.14
N THR A 128 3.13 4.55 -12.18
CA THR A 128 2.26 5.73 -12.40
C THR A 128 2.76 6.99 -11.68
N VAL A 129 2.99 6.90 -10.39
CA VAL A 129 3.43 8.05 -9.57
C VAL A 129 4.94 8.26 -9.65
N GLU A 130 5.69 7.28 -10.13
CA GLU A 130 7.16 7.33 -10.27
C GLU A 130 7.62 8.39 -11.26
N GLU A 131 6.83 8.68 -12.29
CA GLU A 131 7.11 9.78 -13.26
C GLU A 131 7.14 11.15 -12.60
N HIS A 132 6.51 11.26 -11.42
CA HIS A 132 6.48 12.47 -10.60
C HIS A 132 7.47 12.42 -9.42
N GLY A 133 8.40 11.47 -9.42
CA GLY A 133 9.39 11.31 -8.35
C GLY A 133 8.81 10.73 -7.04
N CYS A 134 7.62 10.12 -7.10
CA CYS A 134 6.94 9.51 -5.97
C CYS A 134 6.87 8.00 -6.13
N PHE A 135 6.44 7.28 -5.09
CA PHE A 135 6.18 5.84 -5.14
C PHE A 135 5.08 5.42 -4.17
N VAL A 136 4.33 4.38 -4.54
CA VAL A 136 3.20 3.87 -3.73
C VAL A 136 3.64 3.10 -2.49
N GLY A 137 4.85 2.58 -2.46
CA GLY A 137 5.48 1.96 -1.30
C GLY A 137 4.59 0.96 -0.56
N SER A 138 4.24 1.29 0.68
CA SER A 138 3.40 0.47 1.57
C SER A 138 1.89 0.68 1.40
N HIS A 139 1.44 1.43 0.38
CA HIS A 139 0.04 1.85 0.20
C HIS A 139 -0.54 2.61 1.41
N ALA A 140 0.33 3.29 2.17
CA ALA A 140 -0.08 4.24 3.19
C ALA A 140 -0.35 5.59 2.53
N VAL A 141 -1.63 5.95 2.40
CA VAL A 141 -2.04 7.20 1.73
C VAL A 141 -2.40 8.23 2.79
N ILE A 142 -1.73 9.39 2.76
CA ILE A 142 -1.94 10.46 3.72
C ILE A 142 -2.49 11.68 2.99
N PHE A 143 -3.72 12.08 3.32
CA PHE A 143 -4.36 13.24 2.71
C PHE A 143 -4.05 14.52 3.53
N LEU A 144 -3.56 15.53 2.84
CA LEU A 144 -3.20 16.83 3.39
C LEU A 144 -4.23 17.88 3.00
N SER A 145 -4.52 18.77 3.93
CA SER A 145 -5.44 19.88 3.71
C SER A 145 -4.70 21.16 3.34
N ASP A 146 -5.46 22.18 3.05
CA ASP A 146 -5.04 23.55 2.82
C ASP A 146 -4.66 24.32 4.11
N GLN A 147 -4.86 23.67 5.29
CA GLN A 147 -4.56 24.23 6.61
C GLN A 147 -3.46 23.45 7.32
#